data_f06143d589508e7d559e27f415a9951f
#
_entry.id   f06143d589508e7d559e27f415a9951f
#
_cell.length_a   1.000
_cell.length_b   1.000
_cell.length_c   1.000
_cell.angle_alpha   90.00
_cell.angle_beta   90.00
_cell.angle_gamma   90.00
#
_symmetry.space_group_name_H-M   'P 1'
#
loop_
_entity.id
_entity.type
_entity.pdbx_description
1 polymer ?
#
loop_
_entity_poly.entity_id
_entity_poly.type
_entity_poly.pdbx_seq_one_letter_code
_entity_poly.pdbx_strand_id
1 'polypeptide(L)'
;LPKAYRTRLDNLPNSYSAFTMNIKLKPGTFRYFNYSMYYMSRYDRIWDFDRADVKWPLGFLCMTPPEIEQGEFSTKLIITAPMVWEHVKKWENTTVGQRGEEYEKWKQECSETLLNMIEEMFPNIRDCILEINTASPLTIRDYYGVKEGSMCGFSKDWKNITISQVPVITKVKNLLMTGQNCNAHGFCGVPLTAINTCEVILGKNYVLDRINKI
;
A
#
# COMPACT_ATOMS: atom_id res chain seq x y z
N LEU A 1 27.87 3.41 2.92
CA LEU A 1 27.43 4.04 1.66
C LEU A 1 28.05 5.44 1.54
N PRO A 2 28.57 5.85 0.34
CA PRO A 2 29.06 7.21 0.12
C PRO A 2 28.00 8.27 0.45
N LYS A 3 28.42 9.40 1.02
CA LYS A 3 27.51 10.47 1.46
C LYS A 3 26.55 10.91 0.35
N ALA A 4 27.07 11.16 -0.85
CA ALA A 4 26.26 11.57 -2.00
C ALA A 4 25.20 10.52 -2.39
N TYR A 5 25.52 9.23 -2.28
CA TYR A 5 24.57 8.15 -2.56
C TYR A 5 23.44 8.10 -1.52
N ARG A 6 23.78 8.23 -0.22
CA ARG A 6 22.75 8.32 0.84
C ARG A 6 21.86 9.54 0.65
N THR A 7 22.44 10.72 0.46
CA THR A 7 21.68 11.95 0.21
C THR A 7 20.73 11.81 -0.97
N ARG A 8 21.15 11.12 -2.06
CA ARG A 8 20.27 10.85 -3.19
C ARG A 8 19.08 9.99 -2.77
N LEU A 9 19.30 8.89 -2.04
CA LEU A 9 18.23 7.99 -1.61
C LEU A 9 17.27 8.69 -0.63
N ASP A 10 17.80 9.49 0.29
CA ASP A 10 17.02 10.23 1.27
C ASP A 10 16.10 11.29 0.63
N ASN A 11 16.50 11.84 -0.53
CA ASN A 11 15.77 12.85 -1.27
C ASN A 11 14.82 12.27 -2.34
N LEU A 12 14.79 10.95 -2.55
CA LEU A 12 13.82 10.36 -3.45
C LEU A 12 12.41 10.49 -2.87
N PRO A 13 11.45 10.97 -3.68
CA PRO A 13 10.06 11.05 -3.21
C PRO A 13 9.50 9.65 -2.97
N ASN A 14 8.68 9.53 -1.94
CA ASN A 14 7.97 8.30 -1.65
C ASN A 14 6.62 8.25 -2.37
N SER A 15 6.12 7.05 -2.64
CA SER A 15 4.76 6.86 -3.11
C SER A 15 3.76 7.15 -1.99
N TYR A 16 2.50 7.26 -2.35
CA TYR A 16 1.40 7.38 -1.40
C TYR A 16 1.38 6.20 -0.42
N SER A 17 0.70 6.42 0.69
CA SER A 17 0.35 5.45 1.70
C SER A 17 -1.12 5.05 1.58
N ALA A 18 -1.70 4.46 2.63
CA ALA A 18 -3.12 4.13 2.68
C ALA A 18 -3.68 4.24 4.10
N PHE A 19 -5.00 4.42 4.15
CA PHE A 19 -5.81 4.08 5.30
C PHE A 19 -6.54 2.77 4.99
N THR A 20 -6.37 1.77 5.86
CA THR A 20 -6.95 0.45 5.66
C THR A 20 -7.88 0.11 6.82
N MET A 21 -9.06 -0.42 6.51
CA MET A 21 -9.97 -1.03 7.46
C MET A 21 -9.98 -2.55 7.25
N ASN A 22 -9.65 -3.28 8.29
CA ASN A 22 -9.79 -4.73 8.35
C ASN A 22 -11.02 -5.03 9.21
N ILE A 23 -12.10 -5.46 8.58
CA ILE A 23 -13.39 -5.67 9.20
C ILE A 23 -13.58 -7.17 9.40
N LYS A 24 -13.81 -7.56 10.65
CA LYS A 24 -14.29 -8.89 11.01
C LYS A 24 -15.79 -8.91 10.91
N LEU A 25 -16.33 -9.87 10.17
CA LEU A 25 -17.76 -10.00 9.91
C LEU A 25 -18.39 -11.08 10.78
N LYS A 26 -19.67 -10.90 11.10
CA LYS A 26 -20.48 -11.92 11.76
C LYS A 26 -20.67 -13.11 10.83
N PRO A 27 -20.59 -14.36 11.30
CA PRO A 27 -20.80 -15.54 10.46
C PRO A 27 -22.15 -15.52 9.76
N GLY A 28 -22.16 -15.88 8.47
CA GLY A 28 -23.40 -16.04 7.68
C GLY A 28 -24.12 -14.74 7.33
N THR A 29 -23.51 -13.56 7.50
CA THR A 29 -24.19 -12.27 7.28
C THR A 29 -23.77 -11.55 6.01
N PHE A 30 -22.58 -11.76 5.51
CA PHE A 30 -22.03 -11.05 4.35
C PHE A 30 -21.52 -12.04 3.30
N ARG A 31 -22.07 -11.99 2.08
CA ARG A 31 -21.66 -12.89 1.01
C ARG A 31 -20.24 -12.66 0.54
N TYR A 32 -19.53 -13.75 0.32
CA TYR A 32 -18.22 -13.73 -0.31
C TYR A 32 -18.33 -13.31 -1.78
N PHE A 33 -17.39 -12.49 -2.24
CA PHE A 33 -17.18 -12.19 -3.65
C PHE A 33 -15.70 -12.39 -4.03
N ASN A 34 -15.42 -13.02 -5.16
CA ASN A 34 -14.08 -13.44 -5.57
C ASN A 34 -13.36 -12.43 -6.47
N TYR A 35 -13.64 -11.15 -6.31
CA TYR A 35 -13.03 -10.06 -7.08
C TYR A 35 -12.64 -8.90 -6.18
N SER A 36 -11.78 -8.02 -6.68
CA SER A 36 -11.51 -6.74 -6.05
C SER A 36 -12.42 -5.67 -6.65
N MET A 37 -13.12 -4.95 -5.80
CA MET A 37 -13.98 -3.84 -6.20
C MET A 37 -13.20 -2.53 -6.02
N TYR A 38 -13.12 -1.73 -7.07
CA TYR A 38 -12.53 -0.39 -7.03
C TYR A 38 -13.65 0.63 -7.17
N TYR A 39 -13.79 1.47 -6.16
CA TYR A 39 -14.70 2.60 -6.18
C TYR A 39 -13.92 3.89 -6.42
N MET A 40 -14.43 4.75 -7.30
CA MET A 40 -13.91 6.09 -7.56
C MET A 40 -15.05 7.09 -7.60
N SER A 41 -14.99 8.11 -6.77
CA SER A 41 -16.00 9.17 -6.73
C SER A 41 -16.03 10.00 -8.01
N ARG A 42 -14.89 10.11 -8.71
CA ARG A 42 -14.72 10.87 -9.96
C ARG A 42 -13.66 10.23 -10.86
N TYR A 43 -14.07 9.76 -12.03
CA TYR A 43 -13.16 9.14 -13.01
C TYR A 43 -12.16 10.12 -13.64
N ASP A 44 -12.55 11.39 -13.82
CA ASP A 44 -11.68 12.44 -14.35
C ASP A 44 -10.54 12.83 -13.40
N ARG A 45 -10.59 12.36 -12.15
CA ARG A 45 -9.60 12.64 -11.10
C ARG A 45 -8.90 11.38 -10.56
N ILE A 46 -8.93 10.30 -11.31
CA ILE A 46 -8.38 9.01 -10.88
C ILE A 46 -6.88 9.08 -10.49
N TRP A 47 -6.14 10.03 -11.05
CA TRP A 47 -4.71 10.22 -10.76
C TRP A 47 -4.41 11.26 -9.68
N ASP A 48 -5.45 11.83 -9.06
CA ASP A 48 -5.29 12.87 -8.03
C ASP A 48 -5.29 12.31 -6.60
N PHE A 49 -5.36 11.01 -6.42
CA PHE A 49 -5.45 10.37 -5.10
C PHE A 49 -4.19 10.55 -4.23
N ASP A 50 -3.08 10.95 -4.82
CA ASP A 50 -1.83 11.25 -4.14
C ASP A 50 -1.65 12.75 -3.81
N ARG A 51 -2.69 13.55 -3.97
CA ARG A 51 -2.69 15.00 -3.71
C ARG A 51 -3.34 15.32 -2.38
N ALA A 52 -2.64 16.09 -1.54
CA ALA A 52 -3.11 16.50 -0.22
C ALA A 52 -4.26 17.53 -0.25
N ASP A 53 -4.41 18.27 -1.36
CA ASP A 53 -5.47 19.26 -1.55
C ASP A 53 -6.80 18.67 -2.04
N VAL A 54 -6.84 17.37 -2.29
CA VAL A 54 -8.05 16.64 -2.69
C VAL A 54 -8.74 16.09 -1.45
N LYS A 55 -10.08 16.27 -1.39
CA LYS A 55 -10.87 15.72 -0.28
C LYS A 55 -10.75 14.19 -0.26
N TRP A 56 -10.24 13.67 0.84
CA TRP A 56 -10.15 12.23 1.09
C TRP A 56 -11.48 11.63 1.58
N PRO A 57 -11.82 10.41 1.19
CA PRO A 57 -11.18 9.56 0.18
C PRO A 57 -11.71 9.87 -1.23
N LEU A 58 -10.84 9.86 -2.24
CA LEU A 58 -11.25 9.97 -3.63
C LEU A 58 -11.80 8.64 -4.16
N GLY A 59 -11.32 7.55 -3.60
CA GLY A 59 -11.74 6.19 -3.91
C GLY A 59 -11.14 5.18 -2.94
N PHE A 60 -11.52 3.93 -3.08
CA PHE A 60 -11.01 2.82 -2.29
C PHE A 60 -11.07 1.49 -3.05
N LEU A 61 -10.26 0.55 -2.61
CA LEU A 61 -10.36 -0.88 -2.93
C LEU A 61 -11.16 -1.56 -1.82
N CYS A 62 -12.08 -2.44 -2.21
CA CYS A 62 -12.83 -3.30 -1.31
C CYS A 62 -12.72 -4.75 -1.77
N MET A 63 -12.45 -5.68 -0.85
CA MET A 63 -12.35 -7.11 -1.16
C MET A 63 -12.69 -7.99 0.03
N THR A 64 -13.23 -9.17 -0.26
CA THR A 64 -13.31 -10.27 0.69
C THR A 64 -12.11 -11.18 0.42
N PRO A 65 -11.12 -11.27 1.34
CA PRO A 65 -9.97 -12.14 1.14
C PRO A 65 -10.41 -13.61 1.14
N PRO A 66 -9.84 -14.46 0.25
CA PRO A 66 -10.15 -15.87 0.22
C PRO A 66 -9.72 -16.57 1.51
N GLU A 67 -10.47 -17.58 1.90
CA GLU A 67 -10.18 -18.45 3.04
C GLU A 67 -9.84 -19.86 2.56
N ILE A 68 -9.15 -20.67 3.40
CA ILE A 68 -8.75 -22.03 3.05
C ILE A 68 -9.99 -22.90 2.71
N GLU A 69 -11.04 -22.76 3.52
CA GLU A 69 -12.35 -23.39 3.30
C GLU A 69 -13.36 -22.29 2.98
N GLN A 70 -13.39 -21.87 1.71
CA GLN A 70 -14.27 -20.78 1.29
C GLN A 70 -15.71 -21.26 1.15
N GLY A 71 -16.57 -20.75 2.02
CA GLY A 71 -18.02 -20.93 1.96
C GLY A 71 -18.73 -19.82 1.18
N GLU A 72 -20.05 -19.79 1.26
CA GLU A 72 -20.90 -18.76 0.64
C GLU A 72 -20.71 -17.36 1.29
N PHE A 73 -20.33 -17.33 2.56
CA PHE A 73 -20.17 -16.11 3.35
C PHE A 73 -18.71 -15.87 3.70
N SER A 74 -18.32 -14.59 3.76
CA SER A 74 -16.99 -14.18 4.20
C SER A 74 -17.00 -13.84 5.68
N THR A 75 -15.88 -14.11 6.36
CA THR A 75 -15.65 -13.67 7.75
C THR A 75 -14.86 -12.36 7.82
N LYS A 76 -14.37 -11.86 6.67
CA LYS A 76 -13.51 -10.67 6.58
C LYS A 76 -13.87 -9.80 5.39
N LEU A 77 -13.75 -8.49 5.59
CA LEU A 77 -13.79 -7.49 4.53
C LEU A 77 -12.62 -6.53 4.71
N ILE A 78 -11.90 -6.27 3.64
CA ILE A 78 -10.78 -5.32 3.63
C ILE A 78 -11.17 -4.14 2.75
N ILE A 79 -11.00 -2.93 3.30
CA ILE A 79 -11.18 -1.68 2.58
C ILE A 79 -9.87 -0.92 2.66
N THR A 80 -9.31 -0.52 1.52
CA THR A 80 -8.06 0.24 1.45
C THR A 80 -8.24 1.48 0.60
N ALA A 81 -8.08 2.65 1.21
CA ALA A 81 -8.15 3.95 0.54
C ALA A 81 -6.75 4.58 0.48
N PRO A 82 -6.25 4.97 -0.71
CA PRO A 82 -5.01 5.72 -0.81
C PRO A 82 -5.04 6.97 0.08
N MET A 83 -3.93 7.24 0.75
CA MET A 83 -3.80 8.38 1.66
C MET A 83 -2.36 8.90 1.62
N VAL A 84 -2.18 10.21 1.52
CA VAL A 84 -0.86 10.83 1.57
C VAL A 84 -0.40 11.08 3.00
N TRP A 85 0.92 11.18 3.18
CA TRP A 85 1.55 11.36 4.49
C TRP A 85 1.09 12.62 5.23
N GLU A 86 0.76 13.68 4.51
CA GLU A 86 0.33 14.97 5.04
C GLU A 86 -0.87 14.86 5.98
N HIS A 87 -1.77 13.90 5.77
CA HIS A 87 -2.92 13.66 6.65
C HIS A 87 -2.53 13.25 8.08
N VAL A 88 -1.36 12.64 8.26
CA VAL A 88 -0.90 12.12 9.54
C VAL A 88 0.37 12.79 10.07
N LYS A 89 0.95 13.71 9.30
CA LYS A 89 2.25 14.34 9.58
C LYS A 89 2.32 14.99 10.95
N LYS A 90 1.23 15.59 11.44
CA LYS A 90 1.20 16.21 12.77
C LYS A 90 1.45 15.23 13.92
N TRP A 91 1.26 13.94 13.70
CA TRP A 91 1.53 12.88 14.69
C TRP A 91 2.81 12.10 14.39
N GLU A 92 3.66 12.55 13.47
CA GLU A 92 4.85 11.80 13.03
C GLU A 92 5.84 11.45 14.15
N ASN A 93 5.91 12.29 15.18
CA ASN A 93 6.79 12.10 16.34
C ASN A 93 6.14 11.32 17.51
N THR A 94 4.98 10.73 17.29
CA THR A 94 4.29 9.91 18.28
C THR A 94 4.64 8.43 18.15
N THR A 95 4.45 7.68 19.25
CA THR A 95 4.71 6.24 19.32
C THR A 95 3.43 5.42 19.17
N VAL A 96 3.53 4.21 18.62
CA VAL A 96 2.42 3.25 18.56
C VAL A 96 1.78 3.06 19.93
N GLY A 97 0.45 3.13 20.00
CA GLY A 97 -0.33 3.02 21.23
C GLY A 97 -0.34 4.26 22.13
N GLN A 98 0.41 5.33 21.77
CA GLN A 98 0.50 6.59 22.55
C GLN A 98 0.36 7.84 21.68
N ARG A 99 -0.52 7.80 20.66
CA ARG A 99 -0.70 8.91 19.72
C ARG A 99 -1.69 9.96 20.17
N GLY A 100 -2.40 9.70 21.28
CA GLY A 100 -3.38 10.61 21.87
C GLY A 100 -4.78 10.49 21.29
N GLU A 101 -5.75 11.06 22.04
CA GLU A 101 -7.19 10.96 21.72
C GLU A 101 -7.55 11.62 20.37
N GLU A 102 -6.87 12.70 20.02
CA GLU A 102 -7.11 13.37 18.72
C GLU A 102 -6.82 12.46 17.52
N TYR A 103 -5.77 11.64 17.61
CA TYR A 103 -5.43 10.68 16.58
C TYR A 103 -6.46 9.56 16.48
N GLU A 104 -6.90 9.02 17.61
CA GLU A 104 -7.91 7.96 17.61
C GLU A 104 -9.27 8.47 17.10
N LYS A 105 -9.66 9.69 17.47
CA LYS A 105 -10.86 10.36 16.94
C LYS A 105 -10.77 10.55 15.42
N TRP A 106 -9.63 11.03 14.93
CA TRP A 106 -9.39 11.17 13.48
C TRP A 106 -9.50 9.83 12.75
N LYS A 107 -8.93 8.74 13.30
CA LYS A 107 -9.08 7.39 12.73
C LYS A 107 -10.53 6.94 12.68
N GLN A 108 -11.28 7.24 13.71
CA GLN A 108 -12.71 6.94 13.76
C GLN A 108 -13.48 7.73 12.69
N GLU A 109 -13.21 9.01 12.52
CA GLU A 109 -13.81 9.85 11.48
C GLU A 109 -13.49 9.34 10.07
N CYS A 110 -12.25 8.90 9.81
CA CYS A 110 -11.87 8.24 8.57
C CYS A 110 -12.65 6.94 8.35
N SER A 111 -12.80 6.13 9.38
CA SER A 111 -13.55 4.87 9.32
C SER A 111 -15.02 5.10 9.02
N GLU A 112 -15.66 6.05 9.69
CA GLU A 112 -17.05 6.40 9.45
C GLU A 112 -17.27 6.94 8.03
N THR A 113 -16.31 7.72 7.51
CA THR A 113 -16.38 8.22 6.13
C THR A 113 -16.38 7.06 5.14
N LEU A 114 -15.49 6.08 5.30
CA LEU A 114 -15.46 4.90 4.43
C LEU A 114 -16.69 4.01 4.63
N LEU A 115 -17.18 3.83 5.86
CA LEU A 115 -18.38 3.05 6.12
C LEU A 115 -19.60 3.65 5.45
N ASN A 116 -19.78 4.98 5.50
CA ASN A 116 -20.88 5.64 4.81
C ASN A 116 -20.85 5.39 3.29
N MET A 117 -19.66 5.43 2.68
CA MET A 117 -19.52 5.16 1.25
C MET A 117 -19.77 3.68 0.90
N ILE A 118 -19.34 2.76 1.74
CA ILE A 118 -19.57 1.32 1.56
C ILE A 118 -21.05 0.97 1.76
N GLU A 119 -21.72 1.63 2.69
CA GLU A 119 -23.14 1.41 2.99
C GLU A 119 -24.04 1.75 1.79
N GLU A 120 -23.63 2.69 0.92
CA GLU A 120 -24.33 2.96 -0.35
C GLU A 120 -24.35 1.72 -1.27
N MET A 121 -23.31 0.89 -1.23
CA MET A 121 -23.19 -0.33 -2.04
C MET A 121 -23.71 -1.58 -1.31
N PHE A 122 -23.57 -1.62 0.00
CA PHE A 122 -23.98 -2.70 0.88
C PHE A 122 -24.82 -2.16 2.06
N PRO A 123 -26.11 -1.87 1.86
CA PRO A 123 -26.93 -1.15 2.84
C PRO A 123 -26.96 -1.73 4.25
N ASN A 124 -26.73 -3.03 4.39
CA ASN A 124 -26.75 -3.73 5.70
C ASN A 124 -25.35 -4.01 6.26
N ILE A 125 -24.30 -3.37 5.72
CA ILE A 125 -22.92 -3.69 6.11
C ILE A 125 -22.69 -3.49 7.61
N ARG A 126 -23.23 -2.44 8.21
CA ARG A 126 -23.05 -2.15 9.64
C ARG A 126 -23.56 -3.27 10.54
N ASP A 127 -24.67 -3.90 10.16
CA ASP A 127 -25.24 -5.03 10.90
C ASP A 127 -24.37 -6.29 10.81
N CYS A 128 -23.58 -6.40 9.76
CA CYS A 128 -22.66 -7.52 9.53
C CYS A 128 -21.35 -7.39 10.32
N ILE A 129 -21.02 -6.20 10.84
CA ILE A 129 -19.73 -5.93 11.48
C ILE A 129 -19.69 -6.52 12.89
N LEU A 130 -18.61 -7.24 13.20
CA LEU A 130 -18.26 -7.71 14.53
C LEU A 130 -17.17 -6.83 15.17
N GLU A 131 -16.15 -6.47 14.36
CA GLU A 131 -14.98 -5.71 14.83
C GLU A 131 -14.35 -4.97 13.66
N ILE A 132 -13.77 -3.79 13.91
CA ILE A 132 -13.02 -3.01 12.93
C ILE A 132 -11.63 -2.72 13.48
N ASN A 133 -10.60 -3.11 12.74
CA ASN A 133 -9.22 -2.72 12.99
C ASN A 133 -8.71 -1.84 11.86
N THR A 134 -8.08 -0.72 12.20
CA THR A 134 -7.63 0.26 11.21
C THR A 134 -6.12 0.44 11.20
N ALA A 135 -5.55 0.63 10.03
CA ALA A 135 -4.17 1.02 9.82
C ALA A 135 -4.10 2.35 9.07
N SER A 136 -3.29 3.27 9.55
CA SER A 136 -3.00 4.55 8.90
C SER A 136 -1.60 4.55 8.28
N PRO A 137 -1.20 5.60 7.55
CA PRO A 137 0.19 5.77 7.11
C PRO A 137 1.23 5.63 8.22
N LEU A 138 0.91 6.08 9.44
CA LEU A 138 1.79 5.90 10.61
C LEU A 138 1.92 4.42 11.01
N THR A 139 0.83 3.66 10.94
CA THR A 139 0.86 2.23 11.21
C THR A 139 1.75 1.51 10.20
N ILE A 140 1.58 1.82 8.91
CA ILE A 140 2.40 1.24 7.83
C ILE A 140 3.88 1.60 8.03
N ARG A 141 4.19 2.87 8.33
CA ARG A 141 5.55 3.30 8.63
C ARG A 141 6.19 2.48 9.74
N ASP A 142 5.49 2.35 10.85
CA ASP A 142 6.06 1.78 12.08
C ASP A 142 6.22 0.26 12.01
N TYR A 143 5.30 -0.44 11.34
CA TYR A 143 5.37 -1.89 11.20
C TYR A 143 6.19 -2.38 10.02
N TYR A 144 6.25 -1.62 8.91
CA TYR A 144 7.06 -2.01 7.74
C TYR A 144 8.42 -1.33 7.70
N GLY A 145 8.69 -0.34 8.56
CA GLY A 145 9.95 0.39 8.56
C GLY A 145 10.17 1.23 7.30
N VAL A 146 9.08 1.67 6.63
CA VAL A 146 9.14 2.43 5.39
C VAL A 146 8.91 3.90 5.64
N LYS A 147 9.72 4.75 5.03
CA LYS A 147 9.59 6.21 5.16
C LYS A 147 8.20 6.65 4.70
N GLU A 148 7.55 7.54 5.48
CA GLU A 148 6.22 8.10 5.20
C GLU A 148 5.11 7.05 4.99
N GLY A 149 5.30 5.83 5.49
CA GLY A 149 4.33 4.75 5.31
C GLY A 149 4.08 4.36 3.85
N SER A 150 5.05 4.59 2.97
CA SER A 150 4.93 4.36 1.53
C SER A 150 4.56 2.91 1.21
N MET A 151 3.45 2.70 0.49
CA MET A 151 3.01 1.35 0.09
C MET A 151 3.84 0.76 -1.05
N CYS A 152 4.30 1.60 -1.96
CA CYS A 152 4.97 1.17 -3.19
C CYS A 152 6.45 1.56 -3.23
N GLY A 153 7.03 1.93 -2.09
CA GLY A 153 8.42 2.41 -2.02
C GLY A 153 8.58 3.80 -2.64
N PHE A 154 9.69 4.06 -3.30
CA PHE A 154 9.91 5.33 -3.99
C PHE A 154 8.89 5.57 -5.10
N SER A 155 8.44 6.80 -5.24
CA SER A 155 7.53 7.22 -6.30
C SER A 155 8.15 6.93 -7.68
N LYS A 156 7.34 6.46 -8.61
CA LYS A 156 7.72 6.16 -10.00
C LYS A 156 7.17 7.24 -10.91
N ASP A 157 8.03 8.19 -11.29
CA ASP A 157 7.65 9.27 -12.19
C ASP A 157 7.96 8.87 -13.63
N TRP A 158 6.93 8.68 -14.45
CA TRP A 158 7.07 8.36 -15.88
C TRP A 158 7.75 9.46 -16.69
N LYS A 159 7.68 10.71 -16.22
CA LYS A 159 8.36 11.85 -16.85
C LYS A 159 9.85 11.89 -16.54
N ASN A 160 10.25 11.23 -15.44
CA ASN A 160 11.63 11.22 -14.97
C ASN A 160 12.05 9.86 -14.40
N ILE A 161 12.01 8.85 -15.26
CA ILE A 161 12.33 7.46 -14.92
C ILE A 161 13.72 7.34 -14.27
N THR A 162 14.69 8.12 -14.75
CA THR A 162 16.08 8.07 -14.26
C THR A 162 16.20 8.44 -12.78
N ILE A 163 15.37 9.36 -12.29
CA ILE A 163 15.34 9.75 -10.88
C ILE A 163 14.63 8.67 -10.06
N SER A 164 13.54 8.11 -10.59
CA SER A 164 12.67 7.15 -9.88
C SER A 164 13.27 5.75 -9.74
N GLN A 165 14.25 5.39 -10.55
CA GLN A 165 14.89 4.08 -10.51
C GLN A 165 16.17 4.09 -9.68
N VAL A 166 16.27 3.14 -8.76
CA VAL A 166 17.49 2.87 -7.99
C VAL A 166 18.15 1.63 -8.58
N PRO A 167 19.40 1.72 -9.09
CA PRO A 167 20.09 0.56 -9.65
C PRO A 167 20.24 -0.57 -8.62
N VAL A 168 20.09 -1.80 -9.09
CA VAL A 168 20.36 -3.01 -8.31
C VAL A 168 21.82 -3.03 -7.81
N ILE A 169 22.76 -2.62 -8.65
CA ILE A 169 24.18 -2.53 -8.30
C ILE A 169 24.41 -1.25 -7.50
N THR A 170 24.91 -1.38 -6.28
CA THR A 170 25.23 -0.22 -5.43
C THR A 170 26.66 0.28 -5.66
N LYS A 171 27.00 1.41 -5.05
CA LYS A 171 28.36 1.95 -4.99
C LYS A 171 29.26 1.23 -3.97
N VAL A 172 28.75 0.21 -3.29
CA VAL A 172 29.50 -0.63 -2.34
C VAL A 172 29.74 -1.99 -2.97
N LYS A 173 31.02 -2.41 -2.99
CA LYS A 173 31.38 -3.71 -3.53
C LYS A 173 30.63 -4.84 -2.79
N ASN A 174 30.11 -5.79 -3.54
CA ASN A 174 29.34 -6.94 -3.03
C ASN A 174 28.04 -6.61 -2.28
N LEU A 175 27.51 -5.38 -2.44
CA LEU A 175 26.19 -4.99 -1.92
C LEU A 175 25.25 -4.71 -3.08
N LEU A 176 24.20 -5.50 -3.19
CA LEU A 176 23.14 -5.33 -4.18
C LEU A 176 21.85 -4.87 -3.47
N MET A 177 21.02 -4.17 -4.19
CA MET A 177 19.65 -3.82 -3.76
C MET A 177 18.63 -4.58 -4.59
N THR A 178 17.49 -4.90 -3.98
CA THR A 178 16.38 -5.57 -4.67
C THR A 178 15.05 -5.05 -4.13
N GLY A 179 13.94 -5.50 -4.72
CA GLY A 179 12.60 -5.15 -4.29
C GLY A 179 12.02 -3.91 -4.96
N GLN A 180 10.88 -3.45 -4.44
CA GLN A 180 10.06 -2.41 -5.07
C GLN A 180 10.72 -1.04 -5.23
N ASN A 181 11.75 -0.73 -4.43
CA ASN A 181 12.47 0.54 -4.51
C ASN A 181 13.41 0.61 -5.72
N CYS A 182 13.89 -0.54 -6.23
CA CYS A 182 14.85 -0.56 -7.31
C CYS A 182 14.22 -0.39 -8.69
N ASN A 183 13.03 -0.96 -8.90
CA ASN A 183 12.38 -0.95 -10.21
C ASN A 183 10.87 -0.73 -10.03
N ALA A 184 10.04 -1.63 -10.53
CA ALA A 184 8.60 -1.58 -10.36
C ALA A 184 8.18 -2.23 -9.02
N HIS A 185 7.02 -1.82 -8.52
CA HIS A 185 6.41 -2.36 -7.33
C HIS A 185 5.36 -3.45 -7.66
N GLY A 186 4.83 -4.06 -6.61
CA GLY A 186 3.72 -5.01 -6.70
C GLY A 186 4.13 -6.40 -7.16
N PHE A 187 3.11 -7.21 -7.43
CA PHE A 187 3.25 -8.64 -7.70
C PHE A 187 4.11 -8.96 -8.94
N CYS A 188 4.08 -8.12 -9.95
CA CYS A 188 4.92 -8.30 -11.15
C CYS A 188 6.28 -7.63 -11.01
N GLY A 189 6.35 -6.43 -10.42
CA GLY A 189 7.57 -5.63 -10.40
C GLY A 189 8.64 -6.15 -9.46
N VAL A 190 8.27 -6.67 -8.30
CA VAL A 190 9.21 -7.20 -7.31
C VAL A 190 9.90 -8.48 -7.81
N PRO A 191 9.20 -9.48 -8.38
CA PRO A 191 9.86 -10.64 -9.00
C PRO A 191 10.80 -10.26 -10.15
N LEU A 192 10.41 -9.32 -11.01
CA LEU A 192 11.31 -8.83 -12.08
C LEU A 192 12.59 -8.21 -11.51
N THR A 193 12.50 -7.45 -10.44
CA THR A 193 13.68 -6.90 -9.76
C THR A 193 14.54 -8.00 -9.14
N ALA A 194 13.92 -9.04 -8.58
CA ALA A 194 14.64 -10.20 -8.05
C ALA A 194 15.41 -10.94 -9.16
N ILE A 195 14.79 -11.15 -10.33
CA ILE A 195 15.47 -11.72 -11.51
C ILE A 195 16.68 -10.86 -11.88
N ASN A 196 16.52 -9.54 -12.03
CA ASN A 196 17.60 -8.63 -12.36
C ASN A 196 18.76 -8.72 -11.34
N THR A 197 18.44 -8.84 -10.04
CA THR A 197 19.42 -8.98 -8.97
C THR A 197 20.17 -10.31 -9.08
N CYS A 198 19.45 -11.40 -9.34
CA CYS A 198 20.06 -12.72 -9.54
C CYS A 198 20.98 -12.76 -10.77
N GLU A 199 20.59 -12.10 -11.86
CA GLU A 199 21.41 -12.05 -13.08
C GLU A 199 22.71 -11.24 -12.92
N VAL A 200 22.74 -10.25 -12.01
CA VAL A 200 24.01 -9.59 -11.63
C VAL A 200 25.00 -10.57 -10.99
N ILE A 201 24.50 -11.56 -10.25
CA ILE A 201 25.33 -12.56 -9.56
C ILE A 201 25.70 -13.75 -10.47
N LEU A 202 24.70 -14.26 -11.21
CA LEU A 202 24.77 -15.51 -11.95
C LEU A 202 25.20 -15.35 -13.42
N GLY A 203 25.14 -14.12 -13.92
CA GLY A 203 25.40 -13.80 -15.33
C GLY A 203 24.12 -13.43 -16.09
N LYS A 204 24.30 -12.65 -17.16
CA LYS A 204 23.22 -12.14 -18.00
C LYS A 204 22.41 -13.29 -18.61
N ASN A 205 21.10 -13.20 -18.56
CA ASN A 205 20.11 -14.15 -19.08
C ASN A 205 20.10 -15.53 -18.39
N TYR A 206 20.89 -15.75 -17.36
CA TYR A 206 20.97 -17.06 -16.71
C TYR A 206 19.62 -17.51 -16.13
N VAL A 207 18.89 -16.61 -15.51
CA VAL A 207 17.56 -16.92 -14.95
C VAL A 207 16.49 -16.94 -16.03
N LEU A 208 16.50 -15.97 -16.95
CA LEU A 208 15.55 -15.89 -18.05
C LEU A 208 15.60 -17.09 -18.98
N ASP A 209 16.78 -17.59 -19.33
CA ASP A 209 16.95 -18.79 -20.18
C ASP A 209 16.41 -20.05 -19.51
N ARG A 210 16.37 -20.10 -18.19
CA ARG A 210 15.77 -21.23 -17.44
C ARG A 210 14.26 -21.12 -17.36
N ILE A 211 13.72 -19.94 -17.14
CA ILE A 211 12.27 -19.70 -17.11
C ILE A 211 11.66 -20.04 -18.47
N ASN A 212 12.30 -19.64 -19.57
CA ASN A 212 11.83 -19.87 -20.93
C ASN A 212 11.92 -21.34 -21.39
N LYS A 213 12.55 -22.24 -20.61
CA LYS A 213 12.63 -23.67 -20.90
C LYS A 213 11.53 -24.50 -20.18
N ILE A 214 10.76 -23.87 -19.32
CA ILE A 214 9.59 -24.46 -18.64
C ILE A 214 8.35 -24.29 -19.48
#